data_3bde35a827cb4ccc94ad3ddc1132ad19
#
_entry.id   3bde35a827cb4ccc94ad3ddc1132ad19
#
_cell.length_a   1.000
_cell.length_b   1.000
_cell.length_c   1.000
_cell.angle_alpha   90.00
_cell.angle_beta   90.00
_cell.angle_gamma   90.00
#
_symmetry.space_group_name_H-M   'P 1'
#
loop_
_entity.id
_entity.type
_entity.pdbx_description
1 polymer ?
#
loop_
_entity_poly.entity_id
_entity_poly.type
_entity_poly.pdbx_seq_one_letter_code
_entity_poly.pdbx_strand_id
1 'polypeptide(L)'
;MMFSCLQGYALTTYEELVNALGEPDYKTQGPYSQPTLEDGDGKVSVEWDTEHFTVYDWKLDATPKGQHYWHIGGMNPTALSKFEQATGIKTGRN
;
A
#
# COMPACT_ATOMS: atom_id res chain seq x y z
N MET A 1 4.74 3.32 9.39
CA MET A 1 4.86 4.78 9.24
C MET A 1 3.55 5.42 9.66
N MET A 2 3.56 6.21 10.74
CA MET A 2 2.33 6.67 11.37
C MET A 2 1.73 7.92 10.75
N PHE A 3 2.53 8.85 10.32
CA PHE A 3 2.05 10.12 9.79
C PHE A 3 2.46 10.23 8.34
N SER A 4 1.71 9.56 7.46
CA SER A 4 2.02 9.60 6.05
C SER A 4 0.81 10.07 5.26
N CYS A 5 1.07 10.58 4.06
CA CYS A 5 0.07 11.06 3.13
C CYS A 5 0.19 10.30 1.83
N LEU A 6 -0.90 10.26 1.08
CA LEU A 6 -0.86 9.66 -0.26
C LEU A 6 0.13 10.43 -1.14
N GLN A 7 1.10 9.73 -1.69
CA GLN A 7 2.11 10.32 -2.58
C GLN A 7 1.89 9.93 -4.04
N GLY A 8 1.30 8.77 -4.29
CA GLY A 8 1.06 8.31 -5.64
C GLY A 8 0.51 6.91 -5.66
N TYR A 9 0.64 6.26 -6.82
CA TYR A 9 0.02 4.96 -7.07
C TYR A 9 0.99 4.05 -7.80
N ALA A 10 0.79 2.74 -7.64
CA ALA A 10 1.51 1.73 -8.42
C ALA A 10 0.50 0.77 -9.01
N LEU A 11 0.54 0.57 -10.32
CA LEU A 11 -0.32 -0.41 -10.99
C LEU A 11 0.38 -1.76 -10.95
N THR A 12 -0.10 -2.64 -10.09
CA THR A 12 0.53 -3.94 -9.89
C THR A 12 -0.46 -4.91 -9.26
N THR A 13 -0.01 -6.11 -8.90
CA THR A 13 -0.85 -7.13 -8.29
C THR A 13 -0.42 -7.39 -6.86
N TYR A 14 -1.33 -7.95 -6.07
CA TYR A 14 -1.04 -8.40 -4.71
C TYR A 14 0.15 -9.37 -4.72
N GLU A 15 0.14 -10.32 -5.66
CA GLU A 15 1.20 -11.32 -5.75
C GLU A 15 2.58 -10.69 -5.99
N GLU A 16 2.64 -9.71 -6.88
CA GLU A 16 3.91 -9.01 -7.15
C GLU A 16 4.40 -8.27 -5.92
N LEU A 17 3.50 -7.67 -5.17
CA LEU A 17 3.87 -6.97 -3.93
C LEU A 17 4.38 -7.94 -2.87
N VAL A 18 3.74 -9.10 -2.73
CA VAL A 18 4.21 -10.12 -1.79
C VAL A 18 5.59 -10.63 -2.20
N ASN A 19 5.79 -10.85 -3.50
CA ASN A 19 7.09 -11.30 -3.98
C ASN A 19 8.20 -10.29 -3.70
N ALA A 20 7.88 -9.00 -3.77
CA ALA A 20 8.88 -7.94 -3.59
C ALA A 20 9.07 -7.54 -2.13
N LEU A 21 8.00 -7.47 -1.36
CA LEU A 21 8.01 -6.90 0.00
C LEU A 21 7.77 -7.94 1.10
N GLY A 22 7.35 -9.15 0.73
CA GLY A 22 6.97 -10.16 1.72
C GLY A 22 5.50 -10.01 2.10
N GLU A 23 5.09 -10.72 3.14
CA GLU A 23 3.71 -10.65 3.61
C GLU A 23 3.39 -9.25 4.15
N PRO A 24 2.17 -8.78 3.97
CA PRO A 24 1.80 -7.46 4.47
C PRO A 24 1.82 -7.41 6.00
N ASP A 25 2.05 -6.22 6.51
CA ASP A 25 2.08 -5.97 7.95
C ASP A 25 0.67 -5.97 8.55
N TYR A 26 -0.32 -5.61 7.76
CA TYR A 26 -1.72 -5.63 8.16
C TYR A 26 -2.54 -6.33 7.08
N LYS A 27 -3.43 -7.21 7.48
CA LYS A 27 -4.31 -7.90 6.56
C LYS A 27 -5.59 -8.30 7.29
N THR A 28 -6.74 -7.99 6.70
CA THR A 28 -8.02 -8.44 7.21
C THR A 28 -8.61 -9.47 6.26
N GLN A 29 -9.49 -10.32 6.76
CA GLN A 29 -10.07 -11.37 5.93
C GLN A 29 -11.30 -10.93 5.17
N GLY A 30 -11.90 -9.85 5.58
CA GLY A 30 -13.14 -9.42 4.97
C GLY A 30 -13.03 -8.01 4.46
N PRO A 31 -14.16 -7.35 4.35
CA PRO A 31 -14.14 -5.95 4.00
C PRO A 31 -13.35 -5.16 5.03
N TYR A 32 -12.91 -3.98 4.64
CA TYR A 32 -12.15 -3.10 5.51
C TYR A 32 -13.01 -2.76 6.74
N SER A 33 -12.74 -3.42 7.85
CA SER A 33 -13.54 -3.23 9.06
C SER A 33 -12.72 -2.85 10.29
N GLN A 34 -11.40 -2.87 10.15
CA GLN A 34 -10.49 -2.55 11.26
C GLN A 34 -9.65 -1.33 10.90
N PRO A 35 -9.37 -0.46 11.87
CA PRO A 35 -8.44 0.65 11.63
C PRO A 35 -7.06 0.13 11.29
N THR A 36 -6.35 0.86 10.44
CA THR A 36 -4.98 0.52 10.04
C THR A 36 -4.03 1.63 10.47
N LEU A 37 -2.73 1.38 10.26
CA LEU A 37 -1.72 2.39 10.52
C LEU A 37 -1.90 3.61 9.62
N GLU A 38 -2.46 3.42 8.43
CA GLU A 38 -2.57 4.48 7.44
C GLU A 38 -3.85 5.30 7.58
N ASP A 39 -5.00 4.66 7.71
CA ASP A 39 -6.26 5.39 7.64
C ASP A 39 -6.99 5.56 8.98
N GLY A 40 -6.76 4.69 9.93
CA GLY A 40 -7.37 4.79 11.25
C GLY A 40 -8.87 4.55 11.31
N ASP A 41 -9.57 4.43 10.19
CA ASP A 41 -11.03 4.27 10.18
C ASP A 41 -11.52 3.06 9.40
N GLY A 42 -10.63 2.12 9.11
CA GLY A 42 -11.03 0.81 8.60
C GLY A 42 -11.29 0.72 7.12
N LYS A 43 -10.72 1.58 6.33
CA LYS A 43 -10.93 1.59 4.87
C LYS A 43 -9.88 0.84 4.07
N VAL A 44 -8.95 0.22 4.76
CA VAL A 44 -7.84 -0.52 4.15
C VAL A 44 -7.92 -1.97 4.58
N SER A 45 -7.82 -2.91 3.65
CA SER A 45 -7.84 -4.33 4.00
C SER A 45 -6.44 -4.95 4.04
N VAL A 46 -5.48 -4.37 3.32
CA VAL A 46 -4.10 -4.86 3.27
C VAL A 46 -3.15 -3.67 3.27
N GLU A 47 -2.11 -3.73 4.08
CA GLU A 47 -1.12 -2.68 4.14
C GLU A 47 0.28 -3.24 4.40
N TRP A 48 1.26 -2.75 3.64
CA TRP A 48 2.68 -2.91 3.94
C TRP A 48 3.17 -1.58 4.52
N ASP A 49 3.83 -1.63 5.66
CA ASP A 49 4.32 -0.43 6.33
C ASP A 49 5.83 -0.53 6.51
N THR A 50 6.58 0.23 5.72
CA THR A 50 8.03 0.23 5.78
C THR A 50 8.52 1.55 6.37
N GLU A 51 9.83 1.64 6.60
CA GLU A 51 10.42 2.86 7.14
C GLU A 51 10.23 4.07 6.22
N HIS A 52 10.16 3.83 4.89
CA HIS A 52 10.18 4.92 3.91
C HIS A 52 8.87 5.13 3.17
N PHE A 53 7.99 4.13 3.18
CA PHE A 53 6.72 4.21 2.46
C PHE A 53 5.72 3.22 3.03
N THR A 54 4.44 3.45 2.69
CA THR A 54 3.38 2.48 2.93
C THR A 54 2.76 2.09 1.59
N VAL A 55 2.22 0.89 1.52
CA VAL A 55 1.47 0.41 0.35
C VAL A 55 0.16 -0.15 0.87
N TYR A 56 -0.95 0.29 0.28
CA TYR A 56 -2.26 -0.16 0.77
C TYR A 56 -3.32 -0.10 -0.33
N ASP A 57 -4.37 -0.92 -0.17
CA ASP A 57 -5.57 -0.81 -0.98
C ASP A 57 -6.50 0.24 -0.33
N TRP A 58 -7.56 0.62 -1.04
CA TRP A 58 -8.43 1.68 -0.53
C TRP A 58 -9.89 1.39 -0.85
N LYS A 59 -10.70 1.24 0.20
CA LYS A 59 -12.16 1.09 0.11
C LYS A 59 -12.59 -0.07 -0.79
N LEU A 60 -11.88 -1.18 -0.71
CA LEU A 60 -12.24 -2.37 -1.48
C LEU A 60 -12.94 -3.37 -0.56
N ASP A 61 -13.86 -4.16 -1.14
CA ASP A 61 -14.58 -5.18 -0.38
C ASP A 61 -13.66 -6.33 0.04
N ALA A 62 -12.59 -6.56 -0.71
CA ALA A 62 -11.62 -7.60 -0.44
C ALA A 62 -10.28 -7.23 -1.07
N THR A 63 -9.22 -7.93 -0.68
CA THR A 63 -7.89 -7.74 -1.27
C THR A 63 -7.97 -7.94 -2.79
N PRO A 64 -7.51 -6.95 -3.59
CA PRO A 64 -7.52 -7.10 -5.04
C PRO A 64 -6.52 -8.16 -5.47
N LYS A 65 -6.91 -9.01 -6.41
CA LYS A 65 -6.08 -10.12 -6.90
C LYS A 65 -5.48 -9.89 -8.27
N GLY A 66 -6.10 -9.03 -9.08
CA GLY A 66 -5.57 -8.66 -10.37
C GLY A 66 -4.84 -7.34 -10.33
N GLN A 67 -4.62 -6.75 -11.49
CA GLN A 67 -4.01 -5.43 -11.60
C GLN A 67 -4.87 -4.40 -10.89
N HIS A 68 -4.23 -3.58 -10.07
CA HIS A 68 -4.91 -2.58 -9.28
C HIS A 68 -3.97 -1.40 -9.04
N TYR A 69 -4.51 -0.21 -8.92
CA TYR A 69 -3.73 0.96 -8.54
C TYR A 69 -3.60 1.00 -7.02
N TRP A 70 -2.49 0.47 -6.54
CA TRP A 70 -2.21 0.46 -5.12
C TRP A 70 -1.76 1.85 -4.68
N HIS A 71 -2.21 2.27 -3.51
CA HIS A 71 -1.84 3.56 -2.95
C HIS A 71 -0.47 3.49 -2.31
N ILE A 72 0.37 4.49 -2.58
CA ILE A 72 1.69 4.60 -1.96
C ILE A 72 1.69 5.84 -1.09
N GLY A 73 1.87 5.65 0.20
CA GLY A 73 1.92 6.74 1.16
C GLY A 73 3.33 7.00 1.65
N GLY A 74 3.55 8.16 2.22
CA GLY A 74 4.84 8.50 2.79
C GLY A 74 4.87 9.94 3.27
N MET A 75 6.00 10.33 3.83
CA MET A 75 6.17 11.70 4.37
C MET A 75 6.35 12.72 3.25
N ASN A 76 6.87 12.29 2.11
CA ASN A 76 7.14 13.17 0.97
C ASN A 76 7.28 12.31 -0.29
N PRO A 77 7.42 12.95 -1.47
CA PRO A 77 7.48 12.20 -2.74
C PRO A 77 8.64 11.21 -2.87
N THR A 78 9.68 11.29 -2.03
CA THR A 78 10.75 10.29 -2.09
C THR A 78 10.25 8.89 -1.75
N ALA A 79 9.06 8.76 -1.13
CA ALA A 79 8.44 7.47 -0.88
C ALA A 79 8.26 6.69 -2.19
N LEU A 80 7.92 7.37 -3.29
CA LEU A 80 7.76 6.73 -4.59
C LEU A 80 9.08 6.15 -5.09
N SER A 81 10.17 6.92 -4.99
CA SER A 81 11.49 6.44 -5.39
C SER A 81 11.93 5.25 -4.55
N LYS A 82 11.67 5.32 -3.23
CA LYS A 82 12.03 4.22 -2.33
C LYS A 82 11.24 2.96 -2.65
N PHE A 83 9.94 3.12 -2.96
CA PHE A 83 9.12 1.98 -3.37
C PHE A 83 9.66 1.37 -4.67
N GLU A 84 9.98 2.20 -5.67
CA GLU A 84 10.51 1.70 -6.93
C GLU A 84 11.84 0.98 -6.76
N GLN A 85 12.71 1.49 -5.88
CA GLN A 85 13.98 0.84 -5.58
C GLN A 85 13.77 -0.53 -4.91
N ALA A 86 12.81 -0.60 -4.00
CA ALA A 86 12.55 -1.83 -3.26
C ALA A 86 11.87 -2.90 -4.11
N THR A 87 11.02 -2.51 -5.06
CA THR A 87 10.15 -3.44 -5.78
C THR A 87 10.47 -3.57 -7.25
N GLY A 88 11.08 -2.56 -7.86
CA GLY A 88 11.23 -2.51 -9.31
C GLY A 88 9.94 -2.14 -10.05
N ILE A 89 8.89 -1.79 -9.33
CA ILE A 89 7.60 -1.47 -9.91
C ILE A 89 7.49 0.04 -10.09
N LYS A 90 7.04 0.48 -11.26
CA LYS A 90 6.91 1.90 -11.56
C LYS A 90 5.76 2.53 -10.80
N THR A 91 5.91 3.81 -10.45
CA THR A 91 4.89 4.57 -9.76
C THR A 91 4.46 5.77 -10.57
N GLY A 92 3.26 6.29 -10.26
CA GLY A 92 2.75 7.54 -10.76
C GLY A 92 2.44 8.45 -9.58
N ARG A 93 2.61 9.76 -9.77
CA ARG A 93 2.38 10.72 -8.70
C ARG A 93 0.89 11.00 -8.51
N ASN A 94 0.57 11.34 -7.29
CA ASN A 94 -0.78 11.75 -6.94
C ASN A 94 -1.10 13.13 -7.53
#